data_de004b4e67a246f77813da2d2ab9db16
#
_entry.id   de004b4e67a246f77813da2d2ab9db16
#
_cell.length_a   1.000
_cell.length_b   1.000
_cell.length_c   1.000
_cell.angle_alpha   90.00
_cell.angle_beta   90.00
_cell.angle_gamma   90.00
#
_symmetry.space_group_name_H-M   'P 1'
#
loop_
_entity.id
_entity.type
_entity.pdbx_description
1 polymer ?
#
loop_
_entity_poly.entity_id
_entity_poly.type
_entity_poly.pdbx_seq_one_letter_code
_entity_poly.pdbx_strand_id
1 'polypeptide(L)'
;MSENVTIVTVTYNSMAVLPNMLKSIPKTTAIVIIDNASDDIAELKHLVKNSNVTLILNEKNKGFAKACNQGAAVVKTEFMFFLNPDTKIENNTLIELEKAAKDNPNALAMNPKIVKSNGKPYFKRRSHLIDRANWMGRGWPIGNCWVNILSGAAFFIRTQAFHAVGGWDENFFLYHEEDDLCLRVKALGGDLLFVHEAKVQHIRGGSSPPSKAGSYFKGWHMGRSRVYATKKHNRPFPQSTALAESILQICSPLSIISSRKRNKNWGYIKGVISAWSTQ
;
A
#
# COMPACT_ATOMS: atom_id res chain seq x y z
N MET A 1 -18.13 18.32 -1.66
CA MET A 1 -16.74 18.40 -2.14
C MET A 1 -15.87 18.14 -0.94
N SER A 2 -14.90 17.21 -1.05
CA SER A 2 -14.16 16.72 0.11
C SER A 2 -12.99 17.65 0.41
N GLU A 3 -13.22 18.62 1.30
CA GLU A 3 -12.15 19.48 1.86
C GLU A 3 -11.48 18.83 3.07
N ASN A 4 -12.03 17.69 3.55
CA ASN A 4 -11.57 17.00 4.75
C ASN A 4 -10.54 15.89 4.46
N VAL A 5 -10.21 15.65 3.19
CA VAL A 5 -9.29 14.56 2.77
C VAL A 5 -8.10 15.14 2.04
N THR A 6 -6.89 14.70 2.42
CA THR A 6 -5.67 14.88 1.62
C THR A 6 -5.24 13.54 1.05
N ILE A 7 -5.05 13.49 -0.27
CA ILE A 7 -4.48 12.32 -0.95
C ILE A 7 -2.95 12.39 -0.83
N VAL A 8 -2.34 11.30 -0.37
CA VAL A 8 -0.89 11.15 -0.28
C VAL A 8 -0.47 10.05 -1.24
N THR A 9 0.39 10.36 -2.19
CA THR A 9 0.89 9.38 -3.16
C THR A 9 2.41 9.43 -3.27
N VAL A 10 3.03 8.25 -3.38
CA VAL A 10 4.48 8.10 -3.58
C VAL A 10 4.72 7.68 -5.01
N THR A 11 5.60 8.41 -5.71
CA THR A 11 5.99 8.13 -7.08
C THR A 11 7.45 7.67 -7.18
N TYR A 12 7.69 6.75 -8.09
CA TYR A 12 9.02 6.34 -8.53
C TYR A 12 8.93 5.84 -9.96
N ASN A 13 9.36 6.67 -10.92
CA ASN A 13 9.22 6.42 -12.36
C ASN A 13 7.77 6.08 -12.76
N SER A 14 6.79 6.87 -12.29
CA SER A 14 5.37 6.56 -12.41
C SER A 14 4.61 7.44 -13.43
N MET A 15 5.31 8.21 -14.27
CA MET A 15 4.69 9.15 -15.23
C MET A 15 3.74 8.47 -16.20
N ALA A 16 3.93 7.20 -16.52
CA ALA A 16 3.01 6.45 -17.39
C ALA A 16 1.58 6.31 -16.82
N VAL A 17 1.39 6.42 -15.50
CA VAL A 17 0.11 6.17 -14.82
C VAL A 17 -0.39 7.37 -14.01
N LEU A 18 0.51 8.15 -13.43
CA LEU A 18 0.20 9.28 -12.55
C LEU A 18 -0.75 10.31 -13.15
N PRO A 19 -0.64 10.73 -14.43
CA PRO A 19 -1.59 11.69 -15.03
C PRO A 19 -3.04 11.22 -14.99
N ASN A 20 -3.25 9.90 -15.18
CA ASN A 20 -4.60 9.32 -15.13
C ASN A 20 -5.15 9.26 -13.69
N MET A 21 -4.30 9.00 -12.71
CA MET A 21 -4.67 9.06 -11.30
C MET A 21 -5.07 10.49 -10.92
N LEU A 22 -4.25 11.50 -11.23
CA LEU A 22 -4.54 12.90 -10.93
C LEU A 22 -5.83 13.40 -11.59
N LYS A 23 -6.11 13.02 -12.84
CA LYS A 23 -7.36 13.35 -13.54
C LYS A 23 -8.61 12.78 -12.87
N SER A 24 -8.49 11.70 -12.09
CA SER A 24 -9.62 11.08 -11.39
C SER A 24 -9.95 11.74 -10.06
N ILE A 25 -9.08 12.63 -9.56
CA ILE A 25 -9.24 13.29 -8.27
C ILE A 25 -9.98 14.62 -8.48
N PRO A 26 -11.00 14.95 -7.64
CA PRO A 26 -11.66 16.24 -7.68
C PRO A 26 -10.65 17.38 -7.49
N LYS A 27 -10.80 18.46 -8.28
CA LYS A 27 -9.85 19.60 -8.29
C LYS A 27 -9.71 20.32 -6.95
N THR A 28 -10.71 20.21 -6.08
CA THR A 28 -10.71 20.82 -4.74
C THR A 28 -10.01 20.00 -3.69
N THR A 29 -9.66 18.73 -3.98
CA THR A 29 -8.98 17.83 -3.04
C THR A 29 -7.50 18.16 -2.98
N ALA A 30 -6.95 18.34 -1.78
CA ALA A 30 -5.52 18.51 -1.56
C ALA A 30 -4.75 17.22 -1.90
N ILE A 31 -3.61 17.37 -2.57
CA ILE A 31 -2.77 16.25 -2.98
C ILE A 31 -1.34 16.52 -2.53
N VAL A 32 -0.72 15.52 -1.92
CA VAL A 32 0.72 15.50 -1.61
C VAL A 32 1.37 14.39 -2.43
N ILE A 33 2.30 14.75 -3.29
CA ILE A 33 3.11 13.82 -4.07
C ILE A 33 4.52 13.79 -3.49
N ILE A 34 5.01 12.59 -3.19
CA ILE A 34 6.38 12.37 -2.77
C ILE A 34 7.09 11.61 -3.88
N ASP A 35 8.01 12.27 -4.54
CA ASP A 35 8.85 11.63 -5.55
C ASP A 35 10.08 11.00 -4.91
N ASN A 36 10.24 9.70 -5.13
CA ASN A 36 11.31 8.90 -4.54
C ASN A 36 12.55 8.79 -5.46
N ALA A 37 12.98 9.93 -6.03
CA ALA A 37 14.09 10.05 -6.98
C ALA A 37 13.81 9.36 -8.33
N SER A 38 12.75 9.80 -9.00
CA SER A 38 12.44 9.39 -10.38
C SER A 38 13.40 10.04 -11.39
N ASP A 39 13.58 9.39 -12.52
CA ASP A 39 14.39 9.91 -13.64
C ASP A 39 13.64 11.03 -14.40
N ASP A 40 12.30 11.05 -14.34
CA ASP A 40 11.37 11.91 -15.07
C ASP A 40 10.89 13.14 -14.25
N ILE A 41 11.72 13.66 -13.33
CA ILE A 41 11.37 14.76 -12.42
C ILE A 41 10.94 16.05 -13.16
N ALA A 42 11.54 16.35 -14.31
CA ALA A 42 11.18 17.54 -15.09
C ALA A 42 9.72 17.46 -15.60
N GLU A 43 9.32 16.30 -16.12
CA GLU A 43 7.95 16.02 -16.56
C GLU A 43 6.96 16.07 -15.39
N LEU A 44 7.33 15.49 -14.25
CA LEU A 44 6.52 15.53 -13.02
C LEU A 44 6.28 16.97 -12.56
N LYS A 45 7.31 17.81 -12.49
CA LYS A 45 7.18 19.21 -12.14
C LYS A 45 6.26 19.97 -13.12
N HIS A 46 6.36 19.68 -14.41
CA HIS A 46 5.49 20.27 -15.43
C HIS A 46 4.03 19.82 -15.25
N LEU A 47 3.80 18.53 -14.99
CA LEU A 47 2.46 17.95 -14.79
C LEU A 47 1.71 18.61 -13.63
N VAL A 48 2.40 18.92 -12.52
CA VAL A 48 1.77 19.46 -11.30
C VAL A 48 1.83 20.99 -11.22
N LYS A 49 2.45 21.64 -12.19
CA LYS A 49 2.48 23.10 -12.27
C LYS A 49 1.06 23.68 -12.30
N ASN A 50 0.80 24.69 -11.47
CA ASN A 50 -0.51 25.33 -11.34
C ASN A 50 -1.64 24.42 -10.85
N SER A 51 -1.32 23.37 -10.12
CA SER A 51 -2.28 22.46 -9.49
C SER A 51 -2.30 22.60 -7.96
N ASN A 52 -3.34 22.04 -7.31
CA ASN A 52 -3.43 21.95 -5.83
C ASN A 52 -2.58 20.79 -5.29
N VAL A 53 -1.31 20.72 -5.72
CA VAL A 53 -0.38 19.65 -5.37
C VAL A 53 0.79 20.21 -4.59
N THR A 54 1.04 19.64 -3.42
CA THR A 54 2.31 19.79 -2.69
C THR A 54 3.27 18.71 -3.17
N LEU A 55 4.41 19.11 -3.77
CA LEU A 55 5.42 18.18 -4.28
C LEU A 55 6.64 18.14 -3.36
N ILE A 56 6.98 16.94 -2.88
CA ILE A 56 8.18 16.66 -2.07
C ILE A 56 9.12 15.80 -2.91
N LEU A 57 10.38 16.24 -3.08
CA LEU A 57 11.38 15.54 -3.87
C LEU A 57 12.45 14.92 -2.97
N ASN A 58 12.68 13.63 -3.11
CA ASN A 58 13.76 12.92 -2.45
C ASN A 58 14.97 12.80 -3.40
N GLU A 59 16.18 12.96 -2.89
CA GLU A 59 17.42 12.77 -3.64
C GLU A 59 17.72 11.29 -3.93
N LYS A 60 17.15 10.38 -3.14
CA LYS A 60 17.26 8.93 -3.30
C LYS A 60 15.96 8.22 -2.91
N ASN A 61 15.74 7.04 -3.45
CA ASN A 61 14.60 6.21 -3.07
C ASN A 61 14.71 5.79 -1.59
N LYS A 62 13.81 6.33 -0.75
CA LYS A 62 13.75 6.08 0.71
C LYS A 62 12.83 4.92 1.09
N GLY A 63 12.20 4.27 0.11
CA GLY A 63 11.15 3.26 0.33
C GLY A 63 9.76 3.88 0.51
N PHE A 64 8.74 3.01 0.52
CA PHE A 64 7.35 3.44 0.55
C PHE A 64 6.95 4.07 1.90
N ALA A 65 7.21 3.36 3.01
CA ALA A 65 6.82 3.78 4.35
C ALA A 65 7.37 5.16 4.71
N LYS A 66 8.69 5.37 4.50
CA LYS A 66 9.35 6.64 4.81
C LYS A 66 8.86 7.78 3.93
N ALA A 67 8.64 7.54 2.66
CA ALA A 67 8.08 8.54 1.76
C ALA A 67 6.64 8.91 2.14
N CYS A 68 5.81 7.94 2.48
CA CYS A 68 4.46 8.19 2.98
C CYS A 68 4.45 9.04 4.26
N ASN A 69 5.37 8.78 5.20
CA ASN A 69 5.49 9.59 6.43
C ASN A 69 5.89 11.04 6.12
N GLN A 70 6.78 11.27 5.16
CA GLN A 70 7.11 12.63 4.71
C GLN A 70 5.88 13.37 4.17
N GLY A 71 5.04 12.69 3.40
CA GLY A 71 3.78 13.27 2.92
C GLY A 71 2.77 13.49 4.03
N ALA A 72 2.63 12.55 4.94
CA ALA A 72 1.72 12.66 6.08
C ALA A 72 2.07 13.83 7.01
N ALA A 73 3.35 14.17 7.15
CA ALA A 73 3.81 15.26 8.01
C ALA A 73 3.28 16.64 7.62
N VAL A 74 2.88 16.84 6.35
CA VAL A 74 2.35 18.13 5.86
C VAL A 74 0.81 18.14 5.75
N VAL A 75 0.14 17.01 6.04
CA VAL A 75 -1.32 16.89 5.99
C VAL A 75 -1.95 17.58 7.20
N LYS A 76 -3.00 18.38 6.93
CA LYS A 76 -3.78 19.09 7.97
C LYS A 76 -5.25 18.71 8.01
N THR A 77 -5.71 17.91 7.05
CA THR A 77 -7.12 17.48 6.94
C THR A 77 -7.44 16.36 7.94
N GLU A 78 -8.73 16.14 8.19
CA GLU A 78 -9.22 15.11 9.11
C GLU A 78 -8.82 13.70 8.68
N PHE A 79 -8.74 13.48 7.35
CA PHE A 79 -8.40 12.19 6.77
C PHE A 79 -7.21 12.27 5.82
N MET A 80 -6.42 11.21 5.81
CA MET A 80 -5.41 10.92 4.80
C MET A 80 -5.87 9.76 3.92
N PHE A 81 -5.67 9.88 2.62
CA PHE A 81 -5.89 8.80 1.70
C PHE A 81 -4.60 8.45 0.96
N PHE A 82 -3.87 7.44 1.47
CA PHE A 82 -2.71 6.91 0.77
C PHE A 82 -3.18 6.15 -0.45
N LEU A 83 -2.77 6.59 -1.63
CA LEU A 83 -3.25 6.09 -2.90
C LEU A 83 -2.07 5.80 -3.83
N ASN A 84 -1.99 4.60 -4.36
CA ASN A 84 -0.93 4.25 -5.30
C ASN A 84 -1.07 5.05 -6.60
N PRO A 85 0.03 5.44 -7.27
CA PRO A 85 0.00 6.24 -8.49
C PRO A 85 -0.64 5.53 -9.69
N ASP A 86 -0.80 4.19 -9.63
CA ASP A 86 -1.47 3.36 -10.66
C ASP A 86 -2.94 3.05 -10.31
N THR A 87 -3.60 3.95 -9.60
CA THR A 87 -5.03 3.85 -9.25
C THR A 87 -5.85 4.96 -9.89
N LYS A 88 -7.18 4.77 -9.92
CA LYS A 88 -8.18 5.79 -10.27
C LYS A 88 -9.33 5.70 -9.30
N ILE A 89 -9.77 6.82 -8.74
CA ILE A 89 -10.96 6.89 -7.92
C ILE A 89 -12.21 7.14 -8.79
N GLU A 90 -13.36 6.62 -8.39
CA GLU A 90 -14.66 7.00 -8.97
C GLU A 90 -15.19 8.28 -8.31
N ASN A 91 -16.11 8.97 -9.00
CA ASN A 91 -16.55 10.32 -8.61
C ASN A 91 -17.09 10.43 -7.17
N ASN A 92 -17.71 9.37 -6.64
CA ASN A 92 -18.29 9.33 -5.29
C ASN A 92 -17.34 8.71 -4.24
N THR A 93 -16.16 8.25 -4.63
CA THR A 93 -15.26 7.47 -3.72
C THR A 93 -14.97 8.21 -2.41
N LEU A 94 -14.58 9.48 -2.47
CA LEU A 94 -14.24 10.25 -1.28
C LEU A 94 -15.48 10.52 -0.42
N ILE A 95 -16.61 10.82 -1.04
CA ILE A 95 -17.90 11.06 -0.34
C ILE A 95 -18.34 9.82 0.43
N GLU A 96 -18.24 8.64 -0.20
CA GLU A 96 -18.62 7.37 0.45
C GLU A 96 -17.65 6.99 1.57
N LEU A 97 -16.36 7.27 1.45
CA LEU A 97 -15.39 7.05 2.52
C LEU A 97 -15.63 7.98 3.71
N GLU A 98 -15.87 9.27 3.49
CA GLU A 98 -16.18 10.23 4.56
C GLU A 98 -17.51 9.90 5.25
N LYS A 99 -18.54 9.52 4.48
CA LYS A 99 -19.82 9.06 5.02
C LYS A 99 -19.62 7.82 5.89
N ALA A 100 -18.91 6.82 5.38
CA ALA A 100 -18.63 5.61 6.14
C ALA A 100 -17.85 5.90 7.43
N ALA A 101 -16.89 6.84 7.41
CA ALA A 101 -16.15 7.28 8.59
C ALA A 101 -17.05 7.97 9.62
N LYS A 102 -18.00 8.80 9.17
CA LYS A 102 -18.98 9.47 10.02
C LYS A 102 -19.95 8.48 10.66
N ASP A 103 -20.45 7.52 9.87
CA ASP A 103 -21.42 6.51 10.32
C ASP A 103 -20.76 5.46 11.24
N ASN A 104 -19.43 5.33 11.19
CA ASN A 104 -18.65 4.36 11.97
C ASN A 104 -17.47 5.04 12.68
N PRO A 105 -17.68 5.74 13.81
CA PRO A 105 -16.63 6.49 14.49
C PRO A 105 -15.43 5.65 14.93
N ASN A 106 -15.65 4.38 15.27
CA ASN A 106 -14.60 3.42 15.66
C ASN A 106 -13.76 2.91 14.48
N ALA A 107 -14.22 3.10 13.23
CA ALA A 107 -13.42 2.79 12.05
C ALA A 107 -12.31 3.83 11.90
N LEU A 108 -11.10 3.48 12.34
CA LEU A 108 -9.94 4.37 12.27
C LEU A 108 -9.27 4.31 10.90
N ALA A 109 -9.35 3.17 10.20
CA ALA A 109 -8.85 3.04 8.84
C ALA A 109 -9.80 2.21 7.96
N MET A 110 -9.79 2.49 6.65
CA MET A 110 -10.74 1.92 5.70
C MET A 110 -10.08 1.61 4.35
N ASN A 111 -10.66 0.63 3.64
CA ASN A 111 -10.38 0.44 2.22
C ASN A 111 -11.66 0.61 1.41
N PRO A 112 -11.59 1.27 0.26
CA PRO A 112 -12.63 1.20 -0.75
C PRO A 112 -12.63 -0.19 -1.42
N LYS A 113 -13.67 -0.48 -2.19
CA LYS A 113 -13.73 -1.61 -3.13
C LYS A 113 -12.73 -1.41 -4.26
N ILE A 114 -11.60 -2.11 -4.18
CA ILE A 114 -10.55 -2.02 -5.19
C ILE A 114 -10.80 -3.03 -6.30
N VAL A 115 -10.84 -2.56 -7.56
CA VAL A 115 -11.13 -3.33 -8.76
C VAL A 115 -9.88 -3.34 -9.65
N LYS A 116 -9.46 -4.50 -10.12
CA LYS A 116 -8.38 -4.59 -11.12
C LYS A 116 -8.89 -4.12 -12.49
N SER A 117 -7.96 -3.77 -13.40
CA SER A 117 -8.29 -3.39 -14.78
C SER A 117 -9.16 -4.40 -15.54
N ASN A 118 -9.10 -5.67 -15.17
CA ASN A 118 -9.92 -6.75 -15.76
C ASN A 118 -11.26 -7.00 -15.01
N GLY A 119 -11.71 -6.07 -14.17
CA GLY A 119 -12.95 -6.18 -13.39
C GLY A 119 -12.89 -7.12 -12.20
N LYS A 120 -11.81 -7.86 -12.00
CA LYS A 120 -11.69 -8.83 -10.89
C LYS A 120 -11.40 -8.12 -9.56
N PRO A 121 -11.84 -8.71 -8.44
CA PRO A 121 -11.56 -8.19 -7.12
C PRO A 121 -10.06 -8.06 -6.81
N TYR A 122 -9.71 -6.95 -6.14
CA TYR A 122 -8.46 -6.81 -5.44
C TYR A 122 -8.77 -6.58 -3.95
N PHE A 123 -9.17 -7.67 -3.29
CA PHE A 123 -9.51 -7.65 -1.87
C PHE A 123 -8.46 -8.40 -1.08
N LYS A 124 -7.85 -7.72 -0.10
CA LYS A 124 -6.84 -8.33 0.78
C LYS A 124 -7.55 -9.13 1.86
N ARG A 125 -7.51 -10.45 1.75
CA ARG A 125 -8.28 -11.38 2.59
C ARG A 125 -7.47 -12.00 3.70
N ARG A 126 -6.15 -11.99 3.61
CA ARG A 126 -5.25 -12.75 4.46
C ARG A 126 -3.91 -12.04 4.60
N SER A 127 -3.29 -12.21 5.74
CA SER A 127 -1.92 -11.83 6.02
C SER A 127 -1.24 -12.94 6.82
N HIS A 128 0.06 -12.97 6.78
CA HIS A 128 0.85 -13.84 7.65
C HIS A 128 0.91 -13.37 9.11
N LEU A 129 0.47 -12.13 9.35
CA LEU A 129 0.47 -11.52 10.67
C LEU A 129 -0.81 -11.78 11.48
N ILE A 130 -1.84 -12.33 10.85
CA ILE A 130 -3.10 -12.70 11.50
C ILE A 130 -3.34 -14.21 11.43
N ASP A 131 -4.08 -14.74 12.38
CA ASP A 131 -4.44 -16.15 12.42
C ASP A 131 -5.34 -16.54 11.25
N ARG A 132 -5.23 -17.79 10.80
CA ARG A 132 -6.02 -18.29 9.67
C ARG A 132 -7.53 -18.22 9.91
N ALA A 133 -7.97 -18.36 11.16
CA ALA A 133 -9.36 -18.21 11.55
C ALA A 133 -9.92 -16.81 11.25
N ASN A 134 -9.03 -15.80 11.21
CA ASN A 134 -9.37 -14.40 10.92
C ASN A 134 -9.25 -14.03 9.44
N TRP A 135 -9.03 -15.02 8.55
CA TRP A 135 -8.97 -14.76 7.11
C TRP A 135 -10.38 -14.62 6.53
N MET A 136 -10.52 -13.66 5.64
CA MET A 136 -11.78 -13.43 4.93
C MET A 136 -11.98 -14.40 3.76
N GLY A 137 -13.23 -14.62 3.37
CA GLY A 137 -13.64 -15.42 2.22
C GLY A 137 -13.10 -14.89 0.88
N ARG A 138 -13.33 -15.64 -0.19
CA ARG A 138 -12.99 -15.19 -1.56
C ARG A 138 -14.07 -14.22 -2.08
N GLY A 139 -13.67 -13.33 -2.97
CA GLY A 139 -14.54 -12.31 -3.55
C GLY A 139 -14.54 -11.01 -2.76
N TRP A 140 -15.52 -10.16 -3.00
CA TRP A 140 -15.81 -9.00 -2.18
C TRP A 140 -16.88 -9.31 -1.15
N PRO A 141 -16.81 -8.68 0.03
CA PRO A 141 -17.95 -8.68 0.94
C PRO A 141 -19.19 -8.04 0.29
N ILE A 142 -20.36 -8.48 0.71
CA ILE A 142 -21.64 -7.86 0.33
C ILE A 142 -21.87 -6.69 1.30
N GLY A 143 -21.78 -5.45 0.80
CA GLY A 143 -21.88 -4.24 1.63
C GLY A 143 -20.64 -3.93 2.44
N ASN A 144 -20.75 -2.95 3.33
CA ASN A 144 -19.70 -2.56 4.26
C ASN A 144 -19.48 -3.64 5.31
N CYS A 145 -18.23 -3.93 5.66
CA CYS A 145 -17.96 -4.91 6.72
C CYS A 145 -16.63 -4.65 7.43
N TRP A 146 -16.54 -5.09 8.66
CA TRP A 146 -15.31 -5.09 9.44
C TRP A 146 -14.34 -6.12 8.87
N VAL A 147 -13.08 -5.72 8.79
CA VAL A 147 -12.01 -6.56 8.25
C VAL A 147 -10.81 -6.58 9.20
N ASN A 148 -9.94 -7.58 9.03
CA ASN A 148 -8.76 -7.68 9.88
C ASN A 148 -7.49 -7.09 9.25
N ILE A 149 -7.55 -6.77 7.94
CA ILE A 149 -6.42 -6.26 7.20
C ILE A 149 -6.91 -5.43 6.02
N LEU A 150 -6.16 -4.40 5.67
CA LEU A 150 -6.42 -3.51 4.55
C LEU A 150 -5.31 -3.61 3.51
N SER A 151 -5.60 -3.19 2.27
CA SER A 151 -4.63 -3.08 1.19
C SER A 151 -3.96 -1.72 1.20
N GLY A 152 -2.63 -1.66 1.07
CA GLY A 152 -1.89 -0.41 0.94
C GLY A 152 -2.12 0.33 -0.40
N ALA A 153 -2.78 -0.29 -1.39
CA ALA A 153 -3.02 0.35 -2.68
C ALA A 153 -3.99 1.54 -2.63
N ALA A 154 -4.90 1.55 -1.64
CA ALA A 154 -5.86 2.63 -1.39
C ALA A 154 -6.24 2.59 0.10
N PHE A 155 -5.45 3.24 0.94
CA PHE A 155 -5.55 3.17 2.40
C PHE A 155 -6.06 4.51 2.96
N PHE A 156 -7.32 4.55 3.37
CA PHE A 156 -7.95 5.71 3.98
C PHE A 156 -7.86 5.61 5.50
N ILE A 157 -7.44 6.67 6.18
CA ILE A 157 -7.23 6.66 7.64
C ILE A 157 -7.51 8.03 8.26
N ARG A 158 -8.01 8.04 9.49
CA ARG A 158 -8.08 9.26 10.29
C ARG A 158 -6.67 9.76 10.59
N THR A 159 -6.41 11.03 10.30
CA THR A 159 -5.10 11.66 10.50
C THR A 159 -4.62 11.52 11.94
N GLN A 160 -5.51 11.76 12.90
CA GLN A 160 -5.20 11.60 14.32
C GLN A 160 -4.79 10.15 14.66
N ALA A 161 -5.51 9.16 14.15
CA ALA A 161 -5.20 7.75 14.39
C ALA A 161 -3.85 7.36 13.78
N PHE A 162 -3.56 7.86 12.56
CA PHE A 162 -2.26 7.63 11.91
C PHE A 162 -1.09 8.15 12.76
N HIS A 163 -1.21 9.36 13.29
CA HIS A 163 -0.18 9.92 14.16
C HIS A 163 -0.09 9.20 15.50
N ALA A 164 -1.23 8.84 16.09
CA ALA A 164 -1.27 8.13 17.39
C ALA A 164 -0.58 6.76 17.34
N VAL A 165 -0.64 6.05 16.18
CA VAL A 165 0.10 4.79 16.01
C VAL A 165 1.55 4.99 15.56
N GLY A 166 2.03 6.23 15.39
CA GLY A 166 3.40 6.54 14.97
C GLY A 166 3.65 6.43 13.46
N GLY A 167 2.60 6.50 12.62
CA GLY A 167 2.70 6.44 11.17
C GLY A 167 3.09 5.06 10.61
N TRP A 168 3.63 5.04 9.41
CA TRP A 168 4.22 3.85 8.80
C TRP A 168 5.56 3.52 9.47
N ASP A 169 5.81 2.24 9.73
CA ASP A 169 7.12 1.82 10.24
C ASP A 169 8.19 1.88 9.13
N GLU A 170 9.15 2.80 9.27
CA GLU A 170 10.21 3.09 8.28
C GLU A 170 11.24 1.96 8.11
N ASN A 171 11.23 0.93 8.97
CA ASN A 171 12.03 -0.27 8.78
C ASN A 171 11.52 -1.13 7.62
N PHE A 172 10.27 -0.93 7.19
CA PHE A 172 9.76 -1.47 5.93
C PHE A 172 10.14 -0.56 4.76
N PHE A 173 11.03 -1.05 3.91
CA PHE A 173 11.29 -0.35 2.66
C PHE A 173 10.14 -0.54 1.67
N LEU A 174 9.61 -1.77 1.58
CA LEU A 174 8.51 -2.14 0.69
C LEU A 174 7.87 -3.47 1.14
N TYR A 175 6.55 -3.57 1.12
CA TYR A 175 5.71 -4.71 1.50
C TYR A 175 5.62 -4.96 3.01
N HIS A 176 4.44 -5.39 3.44
CA HIS A 176 4.03 -5.68 4.82
C HIS A 176 3.87 -4.46 5.73
N GLU A 177 4.21 -3.26 5.28
CA GLU A 177 3.98 -2.01 6.02
C GLU A 177 2.49 -1.78 6.31
N GLU A 178 1.61 -2.11 5.37
CA GLU A 178 0.17 -1.98 5.55
C GLU A 178 -0.39 -3.01 6.52
N ASP A 179 0.16 -4.22 6.55
CA ASP A 179 -0.21 -5.24 7.52
C ASP A 179 0.15 -4.82 8.94
N ASP A 180 1.37 -4.30 9.11
CA ASP A 180 1.86 -3.77 10.37
C ASP A 180 1.00 -2.60 10.86
N LEU A 181 0.71 -1.63 9.98
CA LEU A 181 -0.13 -0.49 10.33
C LEU A 181 -1.54 -0.93 10.77
N CYS A 182 -2.15 -1.89 10.06
CA CYS A 182 -3.45 -2.44 10.43
C CYS A 182 -3.46 -3.01 11.86
N LEU A 183 -2.42 -3.78 12.22
CA LEU A 183 -2.32 -4.37 13.55
C LEU A 183 -2.11 -3.31 14.64
N ARG A 184 -1.32 -2.25 14.36
CA ARG A 184 -1.14 -1.14 15.31
C ARG A 184 -2.41 -0.31 15.48
N VAL A 185 -3.18 -0.08 14.43
CA VAL A 185 -4.50 0.56 14.51
C VAL A 185 -5.46 -0.26 15.36
N LYS A 186 -5.49 -1.58 15.20
CA LYS A 186 -6.31 -2.47 16.04
C LYS A 186 -5.83 -2.48 17.49
N ALA A 187 -4.52 -2.45 17.74
CA ALA A 187 -3.97 -2.36 19.11
C ALA A 187 -4.29 -1.04 19.81
N LEU A 188 -4.54 0.04 19.06
CA LEU A 188 -5.04 1.32 19.59
C LEU A 188 -6.53 1.25 20.00
N GLY A 189 -7.21 0.13 19.74
CA GLY A 189 -8.66 -0.04 19.98
C GLY A 189 -9.53 0.37 18.79
N GLY A 190 -8.94 0.66 17.64
CA GLY A 190 -9.67 1.03 16.43
C GLY A 190 -10.05 -0.16 15.57
N ASP A 191 -11.08 0.01 14.77
CA ASP A 191 -11.54 -0.97 13.79
C ASP A 191 -11.11 -0.64 12.36
N LEU A 192 -11.09 -1.66 11.51
CA LEU A 192 -10.80 -1.55 10.08
C LEU A 192 -12.07 -1.86 9.29
N LEU A 193 -12.45 -0.98 8.35
CA LEU A 193 -13.69 -1.09 7.59
C LEU A 193 -13.41 -1.24 6.09
N PHE A 194 -14.05 -2.21 5.46
CA PHE A 194 -14.21 -2.27 4.01
C PHE A 194 -15.46 -1.50 3.61
N VAL A 195 -15.33 -0.52 2.69
CA VAL A 195 -16.42 0.34 2.22
C VAL A 195 -16.79 -0.08 0.79
N HIS A 196 -17.94 -0.71 0.64
CA HIS A 196 -18.36 -1.32 -0.61
C HIS A 196 -18.68 -0.32 -1.72
N GLU A 197 -19.34 0.80 -1.40
CA GLU A 197 -19.77 1.80 -2.38
C GLU A 197 -18.66 2.74 -2.81
N ALA A 198 -17.61 2.91 -2.00
CA ALA A 198 -16.39 3.61 -2.41
C ALA A 198 -15.58 2.72 -3.36
N LYS A 199 -15.26 3.21 -4.56
CA LYS A 199 -14.62 2.37 -5.58
C LYS A 199 -13.33 2.98 -6.11
N VAL A 200 -12.31 2.14 -6.23
CA VAL A 200 -11.00 2.49 -6.80
C VAL A 200 -10.60 1.43 -7.82
N GLN A 201 -10.23 1.87 -9.03
CA GLN A 201 -9.62 0.99 -10.02
C GLN A 201 -8.10 0.94 -9.78
N HIS A 202 -7.49 -0.24 -9.79
CA HIS A 202 -6.06 -0.43 -9.64
C HIS A 202 -5.47 -1.09 -10.89
N ILE A 203 -4.70 -0.32 -11.65
CA ILE A 203 -4.00 -0.78 -12.87
C ILE A 203 -2.68 -1.44 -12.44
N ARG A 204 -2.79 -2.66 -11.92
CA ARG A 204 -1.68 -3.37 -11.29
C ARG A 204 -0.43 -3.45 -12.18
N GLY A 205 0.68 -2.95 -11.67
CA GLY A 205 2.00 -3.04 -12.32
C GLY A 205 2.29 -1.92 -13.31
N GLY A 206 1.48 -0.85 -13.32
CA GLY A 206 1.68 0.32 -14.18
C GLY A 206 2.74 1.30 -13.65
N SER A 207 3.09 1.23 -12.37
CA SER A 207 4.02 2.19 -11.74
C SER A 207 5.50 1.98 -12.07
N SER A 208 5.90 0.84 -12.64
CA SER A 208 7.29 0.62 -13.07
C SER A 208 7.34 -0.43 -14.19
N PRO A 209 8.14 -0.23 -15.23
CA PRO A 209 8.31 -1.21 -16.30
C PRO A 209 8.75 -2.58 -15.75
N PRO A 210 8.18 -3.68 -16.25
CA PRO A 210 8.55 -5.01 -15.79
C PRO A 210 9.98 -5.35 -16.24
N SER A 211 10.90 -5.55 -15.26
CA SER A 211 12.27 -5.97 -15.49
C SER A 211 12.68 -7.16 -14.61
N LYS A 212 13.71 -7.89 -15.02
CA LYS A 212 14.29 -8.98 -14.22
C LYS A 212 14.87 -8.42 -12.91
N ALA A 213 15.64 -7.33 -12.99
CA ALA A 213 16.25 -6.65 -11.85
C ALA A 213 15.19 -6.11 -10.89
N GLY A 214 14.15 -5.42 -11.38
CA GLY A 214 13.05 -4.93 -10.57
C GLY A 214 12.24 -6.05 -9.91
N SER A 215 12.11 -7.22 -10.58
CA SER A 215 11.46 -8.39 -9.99
C SER A 215 12.29 -8.98 -8.86
N TYR A 216 13.62 -9.08 -9.02
CA TYR A 216 14.54 -9.51 -7.96
C TYR A 216 14.48 -8.54 -6.77
N PHE A 217 14.60 -7.24 -7.01
CA PHE A 217 14.53 -6.20 -5.98
C PHE A 217 13.23 -6.26 -5.17
N LYS A 218 12.09 -6.35 -5.85
CA LYS A 218 10.77 -6.52 -5.18
C LYS A 218 10.71 -7.80 -4.38
N GLY A 219 11.27 -8.89 -4.87
CA GLY A 219 11.38 -10.16 -4.16
C GLY A 219 12.20 -10.03 -2.89
N TRP A 220 13.39 -9.43 -2.99
CA TRP A 220 14.31 -9.25 -1.88
C TRP A 220 13.67 -8.46 -0.71
N HIS A 221 13.06 -7.31 -1.02
CA HIS A 221 12.37 -6.53 0.00
C HIS A 221 11.18 -7.29 0.60
N MET A 222 10.41 -8.01 -0.23
CA MET A 222 9.29 -8.82 0.25
C MET A 222 9.74 -9.90 1.25
N GLY A 223 10.85 -10.60 0.99
CA GLY A 223 11.39 -11.62 1.89
C GLY A 223 11.91 -11.03 3.20
N ARG A 224 12.70 -9.95 3.11
CA ARG A 224 13.22 -9.24 4.28
C ARG A 224 12.10 -8.67 5.15
N SER A 225 11.17 -7.95 4.55
CA SER A 225 10.02 -7.36 5.24
C SER A 225 9.12 -8.41 5.86
N ARG A 226 8.95 -9.58 5.22
CA ARG A 226 8.22 -10.72 5.76
C ARG A 226 8.79 -11.21 7.10
N VAL A 227 10.12 -11.40 7.15
CA VAL A 227 10.81 -11.84 8.39
C VAL A 227 10.70 -10.76 9.47
N TYR A 228 10.97 -9.50 9.11
CA TYR A 228 10.86 -8.38 10.05
C TYR A 228 9.45 -8.26 10.63
N ALA A 229 8.41 -8.24 9.79
CA ALA A 229 7.02 -8.13 10.21
C ALA A 229 6.60 -9.26 11.16
N THR A 230 6.95 -10.51 10.82
CA THR A 230 6.61 -11.68 11.65
C THR A 230 7.34 -11.69 12.97
N LYS A 231 8.62 -11.25 13.02
CA LYS A 231 9.37 -11.07 14.26
C LYS A 231 8.76 -9.95 15.12
N LYS A 232 8.49 -8.77 14.55
CA LYS A 232 7.90 -7.64 15.24
C LYS A 232 6.56 -7.96 15.91
N HIS A 233 5.73 -8.77 15.25
CA HIS A 233 4.40 -9.17 15.76
C HIS A 233 4.41 -10.55 16.45
N ASN A 234 5.56 -11.00 16.95
CA ASN A 234 5.71 -12.23 17.75
C ASN A 234 5.10 -13.48 17.09
N ARG A 235 5.14 -13.55 15.74
CA ARG A 235 4.66 -14.75 15.03
C ARG A 235 5.71 -15.86 15.13
N PRO A 236 5.31 -17.14 15.30
CA PRO A 236 6.24 -18.23 15.47
C PRO A 236 7.09 -18.46 14.22
N PHE A 237 8.34 -18.85 14.45
CA PHE A 237 9.28 -19.29 13.42
C PHE A 237 9.40 -18.34 12.21
N PRO A 238 9.70 -17.03 12.39
CA PRO A 238 9.64 -16.04 11.32
C PRO A 238 10.52 -16.37 10.12
N GLN A 239 11.75 -16.83 10.34
CA GLN A 239 12.69 -17.18 9.26
C GLN A 239 12.33 -18.52 8.62
N SER A 240 12.10 -19.56 9.43
CA SER A 240 11.86 -20.92 8.96
C SER A 240 10.60 -21.01 8.10
N THR A 241 9.51 -20.34 8.52
CA THR A 241 8.26 -20.30 7.75
C THR A 241 8.43 -19.54 6.43
N ALA A 242 9.15 -18.42 6.43
CA ALA A 242 9.42 -17.66 5.22
C ALA A 242 10.35 -18.43 4.25
N LEU A 243 11.34 -19.15 4.78
CA LEU A 243 12.24 -20.00 3.98
C LEU A 243 11.49 -21.18 3.36
N ALA A 244 10.71 -21.92 4.14
CA ALA A 244 9.90 -23.04 3.63
C ALA A 244 8.95 -22.59 2.51
N GLU A 245 8.24 -21.46 2.69
CA GLU A 245 7.38 -20.89 1.67
C GLU A 245 8.17 -20.53 0.40
N SER A 246 9.36 -20.00 0.53
CA SER A 246 10.20 -19.61 -0.61
C SER A 246 10.68 -20.81 -1.42
N ILE A 247 11.02 -21.92 -0.77
CA ILE A 247 11.41 -23.19 -1.42
C ILE A 247 10.22 -23.71 -2.25
N LEU A 248 9.02 -23.75 -1.66
CA LEU A 248 7.81 -24.17 -2.36
C LEU A 248 7.52 -23.28 -3.59
N GLN A 249 7.76 -21.97 -3.49
CA GLN A 249 7.56 -21.05 -4.61
C GLN A 249 8.58 -21.25 -5.74
N ILE A 250 9.84 -21.55 -5.43
CA ILE A 250 10.88 -21.85 -6.46
C ILE A 250 10.57 -23.16 -7.17
N CYS A 251 10.15 -24.18 -6.45
CA CYS A 251 9.79 -25.48 -7.02
C CYS A 251 8.49 -25.45 -7.84
N SER A 252 7.76 -24.31 -7.87
CA SER A 252 6.52 -24.22 -8.63
C SER A 252 6.78 -24.24 -10.15
N PRO A 253 5.93 -24.92 -10.97
CA PRO A 253 6.09 -24.96 -12.43
C PRO A 253 6.17 -23.57 -13.07
N LEU A 254 5.47 -22.60 -12.48
CA LEU A 254 5.49 -21.21 -12.95
C LEU A 254 6.84 -20.51 -12.78
N SER A 255 7.68 -20.97 -11.82
CA SER A 255 9.05 -20.46 -11.65
C SER A 255 10.00 -21.02 -12.71
N ILE A 256 9.74 -22.23 -13.19
CA ILE A 256 10.51 -22.85 -14.27
C ILE A 256 10.27 -22.09 -15.58
N ILE A 257 9.01 -21.80 -15.93
CA ILE A 257 8.61 -21.22 -17.21
C ILE A 257 8.91 -19.71 -17.25
N SER A 258 8.75 -18.98 -16.15
CA SER A 258 8.86 -17.52 -16.12
C SER A 258 10.15 -17.04 -15.45
N SER A 259 11.09 -16.51 -16.26
CA SER A 259 12.34 -15.91 -15.75
C SER A 259 12.08 -14.77 -14.75
N ARG A 260 11.00 -14.00 -14.94
CA ARG A 260 10.60 -12.91 -14.04
C ARG A 260 10.15 -13.46 -12.67
N LYS A 261 9.34 -14.55 -12.65
CA LYS A 261 8.95 -15.21 -11.39
C LYS A 261 10.15 -15.83 -10.69
N ARG A 262 11.02 -16.49 -11.45
CA ARG A 262 12.25 -17.08 -10.92
C ARG A 262 13.13 -16.03 -10.24
N ASN A 263 13.37 -14.88 -10.89
CA ASN A 263 14.15 -13.80 -10.30
C ASN A 263 13.48 -13.21 -9.03
N LYS A 264 12.15 -13.07 -9.05
CA LYS A 264 11.41 -12.63 -7.86
C LYS A 264 11.59 -13.62 -6.70
N ASN A 265 11.47 -14.92 -6.96
CA ASN A 265 11.59 -15.95 -5.91
C ASN A 265 13.03 -16.07 -5.39
N TRP A 266 14.03 -15.94 -6.27
CA TRP A 266 15.43 -15.84 -5.85
C TRP A 266 15.68 -14.60 -4.99
N GLY A 267 15.17 -13.46 -5.39
CA GLY A 267 15.23 -12.24 -4.57
C GLY A 267 14.60 -12.48 -3.19
N TYR A 268 13.43 -13.12 -3.15
CA TYR A 268 12.73 -13.40 -1.88
C TYR A 268 13.59 -14.25 -0.93
N ILE A 269 14.17 -15.36 -1.41
CA ILE A 269 15.09 -16.18 -0.59
C ILE A 269 16.27 -15.36 -0.07
N LYS A 270 16.92 -14.60 -0.95
CA LYS A 270 18.05 -13.76 -0.54
C LYS A 270 17.64 -12.70 0.49
N GLY A 271 16.43 -12.15 0.37
CA GLY A 271 15.84 -11.24 1.35
C GLY A 271 15.59 -11.89 2.71
N VAL A 272 15.06 -13.13 2.72
CA VAL A 272 14.87 -13.91 3.96
C VAL A 272 16.21 -14.20 4.63
N ILE A 273 17.22 -14.63 3.86
CA ILE A 273 18.56 -14.93 4.39
C ILE A 273 19.23 -13.66 4.94
N SER A 274 19.11 -12.52 4.23
CA SER A 274 19.70 -11.25 4.68
C SER A 274 19.11 -10.75 6.00
N ALA A 275 17.87 -11.10 6.32
CA ALA A 275 17.23 -10.77 7.59
C ALA A 275 17.75 -11.62 8.77
N TRP A 276 18.55 -12.66 8.52
CA TRP A 276 19.23 -13.46 9.57
C TRP A 276 20.49 -12.79 10.09
N SER A 277 21.19 -12.07 9.20
CA SER A 277 22.50 -11.45 9.51
C SER A 277 22.38 -10.04 10.13
N THR A 278 21.19 -9.55 10.35
CA THR A 278 20.91 -8.23 10.96
C THR A 278 20.37 -8.36 12.40
N GLN A 279 20.98 -9.30 13.18
CA GLN A 279 20.76 -9.38 14.63
C GLN A 279 21.78 -8.57 15.39
#